data_90ab5cd08832f56ef4f9203958432e55
#
_entry.id   90ab5cd08832f56ef4f9203958432e55
#
_cell.length_a   1.000
_cell.length_b   1.000
_cell.length_c   1.000
_cell.angle_alpha   90.00
_cell.angle_beta   90.00
_cell.angle_gamma   90.00
#
_symmetry.space_group_name_H-M   'P 1'
#
loop_
_entity.id
_entity.type
_entity.pdbx_description
1 polymer ?
#
loop_
_entity_poly.entity_id
_entity_poly.type
_entity_poly.pdbx_seq_one_letter_code
_entity_poly.pdbx_strand_id
1 'polypeptide(L)'
;MGEQVPVSWMQVNAALQQQQTQPVIGDCVMSLEEAVPKVRAALQLQLDVDVEFARRLDGAGVQQSLEFWSLLGRVFVHDGHFLRDPRLIINLLKPLVHHNVLDRKFKFRELFLVNATDVSCDRLLQQLHSQALLDHRLLQHLEAWAKSSAQAHSSMLSFFKATFMITAIRARGTSE
;
A
#
# COMPACT_ATOMS: atom_id res chain seq x y z
N MET A 1 14.07 -21.15 24.99
CA MET A 1 14.83 -21.47 23.76
C MET A 1 14.25 -20.58 22.67
N GLY A 2 15.06 -19.70 22.07
CA GLY A 2 14.59 -18.87 20.96
C GLY A 2 14.56 -19.72 19.68
N GLU A 3 13.44 -19.73 18.97
CA GLU A 3 13.38 -20.33 17.64
C GLU A 3 14.28 -19.55 16.70
N GLN A 4 15.18 -20.25 16.00
CA GLN A 4 16.04 -19.62 15.02
C GLN A 4 15.24 -19.38 13.74
N VAL A 5 15.20 -18.13 13.27
CA VAL A 5 14.58 -17.79 11.98
C VAL A 5 15.38 -18.48 10.86
N PRO A 6 14.74 -19.20 9.94
CA PRO A 6 15.44 -19.82 8.82
C PRO A 6 16.22 -18.78 7.99
N VAL A 7 17.44 -19.14 7.60
CA VAL A 7 18.31 -18.26 6.79
C VAL A 7 17.60 -17.80 5.50
N SER A 8 16.78 -18.69 4.90
CA SER A 8 15.94 -18.40 3.76
C SER A 8 15.01 -17.22 3.97
N TRP A 9 14.39 -17.14 5.12
CA TRP A 9 13.47 -16.07 5.46
C TRP A 9 14.20 -14.74 5.67
N MET A 10 15.41 -14.79 6.22
CA MET A 10 16.26 -13.60 6.34
C MET A 10 16.66 -13.05 4.97
N GLN A 11 16.95 -13.92 4.01
CA GLN A 11 17.25 -13.53 2.62
C GLN A 11 16.05 -12.91 1.92
N VAL A 12 14.83 -13.45 2.12
CA VAL A 12 13.59 -12.82 1.63
C VAL A 12 13.45 -11.40 2.17
N ASN A 13 13.67 -11.20 3.47
CA ASN A 13 13.62 -9.87 4.05
C ASN A 13 14.68 -8.93 3.45
N ALA A 14 15.92 -9.41 3.27
CA ALA A 14 16.97 -8.62 2.65
C ALA A 14 16.61 -8.19 1.22
N ALA A 15 16.04 -9.08 0.40
CA ALA A 15 15.56 -8.77 -0.94
C ALA A 15 14.46 -7.72 -0.94
N LEU A 16 13.54 -7.77 0.02
CA LEU A 16 12.50 -6.76 0.19
C LEU A 16 13.06 -5.39 0.59
N GLN A 17 14.12 -5.36 1.40
CA GLN A 17 14.75 -4.12 1.85
C GLN A 17 15.56 -3.42 0.75
N GLN A 18 16.22 -4.15 -0.12
CA GLN A 18 17.05 -3.57 -1.19
C GLN A 18 16.25 -2.83 -2.26
N GLN A 19 14.99 -3.15 -2.44
CA GLN A 19 14.09 -2.49 -3.40
C GLN A 19 13.49 -1.17 -2.88
N GLN A 20 14.01 -0.61 -1.79
CA GLN A 20 13.48 0.63 -1.17
C GLN A 20 13.95 1.90 -1.90
N THR A 21 13.58 2.07 -3.15
CA THR A 21 13.34 3.39 -3.74
C THR A 21 12.01 3.94 -3.22
N GLN A 22 11.79 5.27 -3.30
CA GLN A 22 10.57 5.91 -2.76
C GLN A 22 9.31 5.10 -3.11
N PRO A 23 8.51 4.71 -2.12
CA PRO A 23 7.40 3.79 -2.34
C PRO A 23 6.33 4.45 -3.21
N VAL A 24 6.19 3.98 -4.42
CA VAL A 24 5.03 4.25 -5.28
C VAL A 24 3.99 3.18 -4.99
N ILE A 25 2.72 3.55 -4.89
CA ILE A 25 1.63 2.62 -4.55
C ILE A 25 1.67 1.35 -5.42
N GLY A 26 1.86 1.53 -6.74
CA GLY A 26 1.86 0.43 -7.71
C GLY A 26 2.95 -0.63 -7.49
N ASP A 27 4.05 -0.25 -6.83
CA ASP A 27 5.16 -1.17 -6.54
C ASP A 27 5.05 -1.80 -5.15
N CYS A 28 4.21 -1.24 -4.29
CA CYS A 28 4.12 -1.64 -2.89
C CYS A 28 2.90 -2.50 -2.57
N VAL A 29 1.83 -2.38 -3.37
CA VAL A 29 0.57 -3.10 -3.15
C VAL A 29 0.28 -4.02 -4.34
N MET A 30 0.13 -5.28 -4.07
CA MET A 30 -0.16 -6.29 -5.09
C MET A 30 -0.89 -7.49 -4.46
N SER A 31 -1.39 -8.40 -5.28
CA SER A 31 -1.84 -9.68 -4.77
C SER A 31 -0.66 -10.51 -4.25
N LEU A 32 -0.93 -11.42 -3.32
CA LEU A 32 0.11 -12.33 -2.83
C LEU A 32 0.64 -13.23 -3.94
N GLU A 33 -0.22 -13.61 -4.89
CA GLU A 33 0.15 -14.41 -6.07
C GLU A 33 1.14 -13.66 -6.97
N GLU A 34 1.04 -12.34 -7.09
CA GLU A 34 2.00 -11.51 -7.83
C GLU A 34 3.26 -11.23 -7.02
N ALA A 35 3.15 -11.12 -5.69
CA ALA A 35 4.29 -10.84 -4.82
C ALA A 35 5.30 -11.98 -4.78
N VAL A 36 4.83 -13.23 -4.68
CA VAL A 36 5.68 -14.42 -4.56
C VAL A 36 6.67 -14.53 -5.73
N PRO A 37 6.28 -14.51 -7.01
CA PRO A 37 7.23 -14.59 -8.12
C PRO A 37 8.17 -13.38 -8.18
N LYS A 38 7.72 -12.17 -7.82
CA LYS A 38 8.57 -10.98 -7.81
C LYS A 38 9.67 -11.07 -6.74
N VAL A 39 9.31 -11.51 -5.53
CA VAL A 39 10.29 -11.72 -4.45
C VAL A 39 11.27 -12.82 -4.84
N ARG A 40 10.80 -13.90 -5.45
CA ARG A 40 11.66 -14.96 -5.92
C ARG A 40 12.64 -14.51 -7.01
N ALA A 41 12.18 -13.70 -7.97
CA ALA A 41 13.04 -13.12 -9.00
C ALA A 41 14.09 -12.18 -8.38
N ALA A 42 13.71 -11.36 -7.40
CA ALA A 42 14.64 -10.49 -6.68
C ALA A 42 15.72 -11.28 -5.94
N LEU A 43 15.36 -12.40 -5.31
CA LEU A 43 16.33 -13.29 -4.67
C LEU A 43 17.34 -13.89 -5.66
N GLN A 44 16.89 -14.25 -6.86
CA GLN A 44 17.76 -14.80 -7.91
C GLN A 44 18.76 -13.77 -8.46
N LEU A 45 18.44 -12.48 -8.39
CA LEU A 45 19.33 -11.40 -8.82
C LEU A 45 20.37 -11.00 -7.78
N GLN A 46 20.24 -11.47 -6.54
CA GLN A 46 21.25 -11.23 -5.49
C GLN A 46 22.49 -12.11 -5.73
N LEU A 47 23.61 -11.50 -6.03
CA LEU A 47 24.86 -12.17 -6.37
C LEU A 47 25.41 -13.08 -5.23
N ASP A 48 24.99 -12.83 -3.99
CA ASP A 48 25.44 -13.56 -2.80
C ASP A 48 24.50 -14.70 -2.39
N VAL A 49 23.39 -14.91 -3.10
CA VAL A 49 22.46 -15.99 -2.80
C VAL A 49 22.90 -17.23 -3.58
N ASP A 50 23.12 -18.34 -2.86
CA ASP A 50 23.34 -19.64 -3.46
C ASP A 50 22.18 -19.94 -4.44
N VAL A 51 22.52 -20.05 -5.73
CA VAL A 51 21.56 -20.28 -6.83
C VAL A 51 20.73 -21.53 -6.58
N GLU A 52 21.34 -22.55 -5.96
CA GLU A 52 20.66 -23.79 -5.60
C GLU A 52 19.63 -23.56 -4.48
N PHE A 53 19.94 -22.67 -3.56
CA PHE A 53 19.04 -22.26 -2.50
C PHE A 53 17.81 -21.48 -3.04
N ALA A 54 18.02 -20.50 -3.93
CA ALA A 54 16.94 -19.75 -4.56
C ALA A 54 16.01 -20.65 -5.41
N ARG A 55 16.55 -21.75 -5.96
CA ARG A 55 15.77 -22.79 -6.65
C ARG A 55 14.94 -23.65 -5.69
N ARG A 56 15.43 -23.92 -4.49
CA ARG A 56 14.75 -24.74 -3.47
C ARG A 56 13.64 -23.99 -2.75
N LEU A 57 13.71 -22.64 -2.72
CA LEU A 57 12.66 -21.83 -2.12
C LEU A 57 11.46 -21.78 -3.09
N ASP A 58 10.54 -22.71 -2.90
CA ASP A 58 9.28 -22.77 -3.65
C ASP A 58 8.34 -21.59 -3.28
N GLY A 59 7.25 -21.46 -4.02
CA GLY A 59 6.26 -20.42 -3.77
C GLY A 59 5.68 -20.48 -2.35
N ALA A 60 5.48 -21.67 -1.81
CA ALA A 60 4.95 -21.87 -0.47
C ALA A 60 5.94 -21.39 0.60
N GLY A 61 7.23 -21.65 0.44
CA GLY A 61 8.26 -21.18 1.35
C GLY A 61 8.41 -19.65 1.33
N VAL A 62 8.28 -19.01 0.17
CA VAL A 62 8.23 -17.54 0.06
C VAL A 62 7.01 -17.01 0.78
N GLN A 63 5.83 -17.57 0.56
CA GLN A 63 4.59 -17.14 1.20
C GLN A 63 4.69 -17.24 2.72
N GLN A 64 5.13 -18.36 3.26
CA GLN A 64 5.33 -18.55 4.70
C GLN A 64 6.30 -17.52 5.29
N SER A 65 7.38 -17.21 4.56
CA SER A 65 8.30 -16.15 4.95
C SER A 65 7.63 -14.78 4.99
N LEU A 66 6.82 -14.42 3.99
CA LEU A 66 6.09 -13.16 3.96
C LEU A 66 5.07 -13.05 5.10
N GLU A 67 4.36 -14.12 5.42
CA GLU A 67 3.45 -14.21 6.55
C GLU A 67 4.20 -14.01 7.88
N PHE A 68 5.35 -14.65 8.05
CA PHE A 68 6.20 -14.45 9.23
C PHE A 68 6.66 -13.00 9.37
N TRP A 69 7.16 -12.38 8.29
CA TRP A 69 7.60 -10.99 8.33
C TRP A 69 6.43 -10.01 8.51
N SER A 70 5.22 -10.42 8.14
CA SER A 70 4.00 -9.67 8.44
C SER A 70 3.69 -9.65 9.93
N LEU A 71 3.86 -10.76 10.64
CA LEU A 71 3.71 -10.81 12.09
C LEU A 71 4.71 -9.89 12.82
N LEU A 72 5.88 -9.67 12.23
CA LEU A 72 6.90 -8.75 12.76
C LEU A 72 6.73 -7.30 12.26
N GLY A 73 5.69 -6.99 11.50
CA GLY A 73 5.38 -5.65 10.98
C GLY A 73 6.37 -5.15 9.92
N ARG A 74 7.14 -6.04 9.27
CA ARG A 74 8.08 -5.67 8.20
C ARG A 74 7.39 -5.50 6.85
N VAL A 75 6.40 -6.30 6.61
CA VAL A 75 5.48 -6.24 5.47
C VAL A 75 4.07 -6.39 6.01
N PHE A 76 3.07 -6.28 5.18
CA PHE A 76 1.70 -6.58 5.56
C PHE A 76 1.10 -7.59 4.58
N VAL A 77 0.58 -8.70 5.11
CA VAL A 77 -0.12 -9.74 4.36
C VAL A 77 -1.49 -9.93 4.98
N HIS A 78 -2.55 -9.74 4.20
CA HIS A 78 -3.92 -9.94 4.66
C HIS A 78 -4.84 -10.23 3.48
N ASP A 79 -5.66 -11.27 3.62
CA ASP A 79 -6.71 -11.65 2.66
C ASP A 79 -6.21 -11.66 1.19
N GLY A 80 -5.10 -12.37 0.94
CA GLY A 80 -4.50 -12.48 -0.39
C GLY A 80 -3.81 -11.23 -0.91
N HIS A 81 -3.77 -10.14 -0.12
CA HIS A 81 -3.06 -8.92 -0.45
C HIS A 81 -1.69 -8.86 0.25
N PHE A 82 -0.72 -8.33 -0.46
CA PHE A 82 0.62 -8.05 0.03
C PHE A 82 0.91 -6.55 -0.06
N LEU A 83 1.40 -5.99 1.02
CA LEU A 83 1.90 -4.63 1.07
C LEU A 83 3.34 -4.64 1.58
N ARG A 84 4.27 -4.23 0.73
CA ARG A 84 5.71 -4.27 1.02
C ARG A 84 6.13 -3.32 2.13
N ASP A 85 5.57 -2.13 2.18
CA ASP A 85 5.89 -1.12 3.20
C ASP A 85 4.62 -0.70 3.98
N PRO A 86 4.42 -1.21 5.21
CA PRO A 86 3.25 -0.85 6.02
C PRO A 86 3.13 0.65 6.30
N ARG A 87 4.23 1.41 6.27
CA ARG A 87 4.21 2.88 6.48
C ARG A 87 3.44 3.60 5.39
N LEU A 88 3.32 2.98 4.21
CA LEU A 88 2.53 3.53 3.11
C LEU A 88 1.06 3.73 3.52
N ILE A 89 0.49 2.82 4.31
CA ILE A 89 -0.89 2.95 4.84
C ILE A 89 -1.07 4.30 5.55
N ILE A 90 -0.11 4.63 6.42
CA ILE A 90 -0.17 5.89 7.20
C ILE A 90 -0.10 7.09 6.26
N ASN A 91 0.80 7.06 5.28
CA ASN A 91 0.96 8.16 4.33
C ASN A 91 -0.28 8.36 3.44
N LEU A 92 -0.96 7.27 3.08
CA LEU A 92 -2.17 7.31 2.25
C LEU A 92 -3.41 7.73 3.05
N LEU A 93 -3.52 7.31 4.31
CA LEU A 93 -4.66 7.64 5.16
C LEU A 93 -4.55 9.02 5.80
N LYS A 94 -3.33 9.48 6.11
CA LYS A 94 -3.11 10.75 6.80
C LYS A 94 -3.85 11.94 6.18
N PRO A 95 -3.80 12.19 4.85
CA PRO A 95 -4.55 13.30 4.26
C PRO A 95 -6.08 13.10 4.30
N LEU A 96 -6.55 11.84 4.36
CA LEU A 96 -7.98 11.53 4.40
C LEU A 96 -8.60 11.81 5.78
N VAL A 97 -7.81 11.66 6.85
CA VAL A 97 -8.29 11.82 8.24
C VAL A 97 -7.89 13.15 8.87
N HIS A 98 -7.02 13.92 8.23
CA HIS A 98 -6.47 15.15 8.79
C HIS A 98 -7.42 16.33 8.56
N HIS A 99 -8.25 16.64 9.56
CA HIS A 99 -9.29 17.68 9.48
C HIS A 99 -8.77 19.08 9.07
N ASN A 100 -7.54 19.44 9.42
CA ASN A 100 -6.96 20.74 9.06
C ASN A 100 -6.68 20.92 7.55
N VAL A 101 -6.77 19.84 6.75
CA VAL A 101 -6.66 19.94 5.28
C VAL A 101 -7.81 20.78 4.68
N LEU A 102 -8.93 20.90 5.37
CA LEU A 102 -10.04 21.81 4.98
C LEU A 102 -9.67 23.28 5.12
N ASP A 103 -8.80 23.64 6.07
CA ASP A 103 -8.39 25.02 6.27
C ASP A 103 -7.39 25.45 5.19
N ARG A 104 -7.82 26.37 4.32
CA ARG A 104 -6.96 26.93 3.26
C ARG A 104 -5.74 27.67 3.78
N LYS A 105 -5.77 28.15 5.03
CA LYS A 105 -4.64 28.83 5.69
C LYS A 105 -3.66 27.86 6.33
N PHE A 106 -3.99 26.56 6.33
CA PHE A 106 -3.13 25.55 6.92
C PHE A 106 -1.83 25.41 6.12
N LYS A 107 -0.70 25.78 6.73
CA LYS A 107 0.62 25.84 6.08
C LYS A 107 1.08 24.52 5.47
N PHE A 108 0.63 23.39 6.02
CA PHE A 108 1.02 22.06 5.54
C PHE A 108 0.02 21.43 4.58
N ARG A 109 -1.01 22.18 4.15
CA ARG A 109 -2.00 21.69 3.19
C ARG A 109 -1.33 21.24 1.88
N GLU A 110 -0.32 21.97 1.44
CA GLU A 110 0.49 21.68 0.24
C GLU A 110 1.27 20.36 0.34
N LEU A 111 1.51 19.85 1.57
CA LEU A 111 2.13 18.55 1.78
C LEU A 111 1.19 17.36 1.47
N PHE A 112 -0.11 17.64 1.39
CA PHE A 112 -1.12 16.60 1.18
C PHE A 112 -1.81 16.70 -0.16
N LEU A 113 -1.83 17.88 -0.77
CA LEU A 113 -2.62 18.16 -1.97
C LEU A 113 -1.74 18.63 -3.13
N VAL A 114 -1.96 17.99 -4.26
CA VAL A 114 -1.56 18.53 -5.57
C VAL A 114 -2.59 19.60 -5.94
N ASN A 115 -2.14 20.80 -6.36
CA ASN A 115 -3.03 21.91 -6.68
C ASN A 115 -3.95 22.31 -5.50
N ALA A 116 -3.35 22.61 -4.35
CA ALA A 116 -4.03 22.92 -3.09
C ALA A 116 -5.07 24.06 -3.16
N THR A 117 -5.09 24.84 -4.23
CA THR A 117 -6.03 25.96 -4.50
C THR A 117 -7.26 25.53 -5.31
N ASP A 118 -7.35 24.27 -5.74
CA ASP A 118 -8.48 23.79 -6.55
C ASP A 118 -9.77 23.74 -5.72
N VAL A 119 -10.78 24.47 -6.18
CA VAL A 119 -12.11 24.55 -5.54
C VAL A 119 -12.85 23.21 -5.60
N SER A 120 -12.62 22.42 -6.66
CA SER A 120 -13.23 21.08 -6.79
C SER A 120 -12.71 20.15 -5.70
N CYS A 121 -11.43 20.22 -5.39
CA CYS A 121 -10.81 19.48 -4.30
C CYS A 121 -11.42 19.84 -2.94
N ASP A 122 -11.66 21.13 -2.66
CA ASP A 122 -12.27 21.56 -1.40
C ASP A 122 -13.66 20.96 -1.19
N ARG A 123 -14.47 20.92 -2.24
CA ARG A 123 -15.82 20.31 -2.18
C ARG A 123 -15.73 18.81 -1.85
N LEU A 124 -14.82 18.09 -2.49
CA LEU A 124 -14.62 16.65 -2.25
C LEU A 124 -14.09 16.38 -0.84
N LEU A 125 -13.15 17.20 -0.35
CA LEU A 125 -12.67 17.14 1.03
C LEU A 125 -13.78 17.43 2.04
N GLN A 126 -14.59 18.45 1.81
CA GLN A 126 -15.72 18.75 2.68
C GLN A 126 -16.72 17.59 2.74
N GLN A 127 -17.02 16.95 1.60
CA GLN A 127 -17.87 15.79 1.56
C GLN A 127 -17.27 14.61 2.36
N LEU A 128 -15.98 14.36 2.21
CA LEU A 128 -15.28 13.32 2.97
C LEU A 128 -15.38 13.59 4.49
N HIS A 129 -15.08 14.80 4.94
CA HIS A 129 -15.05 15.13 6.36
C HIS A 129 -16.44 15.28 7.01
N SER A 130 -17.44 15.75 6.26
CA SER A 130 -18.81 15.92 6.80
C SER A 130 -19.67 14.67 6.74
N GLN A 131 -19.42 13.79 5.75
CA GLN A 131 -20.24 12.62 5.47
C GLN A 131 -19.48 11.30 5.53
N ALA A 132 -18.16 11.33 5.74
CA ALA A 132 -17.25 10.18 5.65
C ALA A 132 -17.31 9.47 4.28
N LEU A 133 -17.64 10.20 3.22
CA LEU A 133 -17.74 9.67 1.85
C LEU A 133 -16.51 10.03 1.05
N LEU A 134 -15.72 9.03 0.67
CA LEU A 134 -14.55 9.18 -0.21
C LEU A 134 -15.00 9.06 -1.67
N ASP A 135 -14.97 10.18 -2.40
CA ASP A 135 -15.09 10.15 -3.86
C ASP A 135 -13.72 9.83 -4.48
N HIS A 136 -13.68 8.90 -5.42
CA HIS A 136 -12.43 8.47 -6.07
C HIS A 136 -11.71 9.64 -6.78
N ARG A 137 -12.44 10.65 -7.24
CA ARG A 137 -11.87 11.86 -7.84
C ARG A 137 -10.99 12.64 -6.88
N LEU A 138 -11.19 12.50 -5.56
CA LEU A 138 -10.34 13.12 -4.57
C LEU A 138 -8.91 12.56 -4.61
N LEU A 139 -8.74 11.29 -4.95
CA LEU A 139 -7.43 10.62 -4.91
C LEU A 139 -6.40 11.31 -5.82
N GLN A 140 -6.81 11.81 -6.98
CA GLN A 140 -5.93 12.53 -7.90
C GLN A 140 -5.39 13.85 -7.35
N HIS A 141 -6.06 14.44 -6.34
CA HIS A 141 -5.65 15.65 -5.68
C HIS A 141 -4.77 15.40 -4.45
N LEU A 142 -4.66 14.16 -4.00
CA LEU A 142 -3.84 13.78 -2.85
C LEU A 142 -2.43 13.41 -3.31
N GLU A 143 -1.40 14.12 -2.79
CA GLU A 143 0.00 13.96 -3.22
C GLU A 143 0.47 12.49 -3.21
N ALA A 144 0.14 11.76 -2.15
CA ALA A 144 0.55 10.36 -2.00
C ALA A 144 -0.09 9.43 -3.04
N TRP A 145 -1.24 9.81 -3.62
CA TRP A 145 -2.00 9.02 -4.59
C TRP A 145 -1.77 9.50 -6.02
N ALA A 146 -1.60 10.81 -6.22
CA ALA A 146 -1.55 11.43 -7.55
C ALA A 146 -0.44 10.89 -8.47
N LYS A 147 0.66 10.39 -7.89
CA LYS A 147 1.80 9.82 -8.62
C LYS A 147 1.58 8.37 -9.07
N SER A 148 0.45 7.78 -8.73
CA SER A 148 0.17 6.36 -8.96
C SER A 148 -0.88 6.15 -10.05
N SER A 149 -0.83 4.98 -10.69
CA SER A 149 -1.79 4.61 -11.74
C SER A 149 -3.18 4.31 -11.16
N ALA A 150 -4.20 4.37 -12.01
CA ALA A 150 -5.56 3.98 -11.65
C ALA A 150 -5.64 2.51 -11.16
N GLN A 151 -4.83 1.63 -11.73
CA GLN A 151 -4.74 0.24 -11.28
C GLN A 151 -4.19 0.14 -9.86
N ALA A 152 -3.16 0.92 -9.53
CA ALA A 152 -2.60 0.98 -8.18
C ALA A 152 -3.61 1.53 -7.16
N HIS A 153 -4.39 2.55 -7.53
CA HIS A 153 -5.51 3.04 -6.71
C HIS A 153 -6.54 1.93 -6.44
N SER A 154 -6.92 1.18 -7.49
CA SER A 154 -7.88 0.08 -7.37
C SER A 154 -7.36 -1.01 -6.43
N SER A 155 -6.10 -1.42 -6.56
CA SER A 155 -5.45 -2.41 -5.68
C SER A 155 -5.42 -1.94 -4.23
N MET A 156 -5.06 -0.68 -3.97
CA MET A 156 -5.03 -0.12 -2.62
C MET A 156 -6.44 0.01 -2.01
N LEU A 157 -7.43 0.43 -2.80
CA LEU A 157 -8.82 0.48 -2.33
C LEU A 157 -9.38 -0.91 -2.04
N SER A 158 -9.01 -1.92 -2.83
CA SER A 158 -9.33 -3.32 -2.56
C SER A 158 -8.71 -3.78 -1.24
N PHE A 159 -7.44 -3.47 -1.03
CA PHE A 159 -6.74 -3.74 0.22
C PHE A 159 -7.44 -3.07 1.43
N PHE A 160 -7.80 -1.79 1.34
CA PHE A 160 -8.53 -1.10 2.42
C PHE A 160 -9.91 -1.69 2.69
N LYS A 161 -10.61 -2.19 1.67
CA LYS A 161 -11.87 -2.92 1.85
C LYS A 161 -11.65 -4.25 2.57
N ALA A 162 -10.66 -5.02 2.16
CA ALA A 162 -10.31 -6.31 2.78
C ALA A 162 -9.92 -6.15 4.26
N THR A 163 -9.24 -5.05 4.60
CA THR A 163 -8.85 -4.72 5.99
C THR A 163 -9.92 -3.96 6.78
N PHE A 164 -11.14 -3.82 6.25
CA PHE A 164 -12.25 -3.09 6.88
C PHE A 164 -11.98 -1.61 7.17
N MET A 165 -10.96 -1.03 6.56
CA MET A 165 -10.66 0.41 6.71
C MET A 165 -11.66 1.29 5.96
N ILE A 166 -12.25 0.78 4.88
CA ILE A 166 -13.30 1.44 4.10
C ILE A 166 -14.40 0.45 3.72
N THR A 167 -15.61 0.97 3.50
CA THR A 167 -16.75 0.20 2.98
C THR A 167 -17.23 0.81 1.68
N ALA A 168 -17.50 -0.02 0.67
CA ALA A 168 -18.08 0.46 -0.58
C ALA A 168 -19.56 0.78 -0.39
N ILE A 169 -19.94 2.01 -0.70
CA ILE A 169 -21.35 2.44 -0.73
C ILE A 169 -21.77 2.54 -2.20
N ARG A 170 -22.84 1.80 -2.58
CA ARG A 170 -23.49 2.03 -3.86
C ARG A 170 -24.35 3.28 -3.74
N ALA A 171 -24.08 4.30 -4.54
CA ALA A 171 -25.07 5.35 -4.75
C ALA A 171 -26.38 4.69 -5.22
N ARG A 172 -27.47 4.88 -4.47
CA ARG A 172 -28.78 4.53 -4.99
C ARG A 172 -28.99 5.37 -6.23
N GLY A 173 -29.10 4.72 -7.39
CA GLY A 173 -29.38 5.40 -8.63
C GLY A 173 -30.64 6.23 -8.42
N THR A 174 -30.54 7.53 -8.65
CA THR A 174 -31.70 8.36 -8.94
C THR A 174 -32.27 7.80 -10.26
N SER A 175 -33.29 6.96 -10.12
CA SER A 175 -34.14 6.63 -11.28
C SER A 175 -34.83 7.94 -11.68
N GLU A 176 -34.37 8.56 -12.76
CA GLU A 176 -35.18 9.47 -13.56
C GLU A 176 -36.09 8.65 -14.48
#